data_f6c24e2b68a59042e5c8731f4d08ef7f
#
_entry.id   f6c24e2b68a59042e5c8731f4d08ef7f
#
_cell.length_a   1.000
_cell.length_b   1.000
_cell.length_c   1.000
_cell.angle_alpha   90.00
_cell.angle_beta   90.00
_cell.angle_gamma   90.00
#
_symmetry.space_group_name_H-M   'P 1'
#
loop_
_entity.id
_entity.type
_entity.pdbx_description
1 polymer ?
#
loop_
_entity_poly.entity_id
_entity_poly.type
_entity_poly.pdbx_seq_one_letter_code
_entity_poly.pdbx_strand_id
1 'polypeptide(L)'
;KAKVEEVERIARNYRSERGAAPISVRPFRRMTAGLLTTGSEVYSGRIQDKFGPAVSAKLAEFGSEVAEQRFAPDDRHTIVNEIHYLRKQGYDMILVTGGMSVDPDDRTPGAIAEAGADIVSYGTPMLPGSMLLFGYMQGVPIFGLPGCVMHDPYTSFDVLLSRVLAGDTIVREDIASMGYGGLHRC
;
A
#
# COMPACT_ATOMS: atom_id res chain seq x y z
N LYS A 1 12.16 -29.54 -24.91
CA LYS A 1 13.61 -29.33 -24.63
C LYS A 1 14.16 -28.12 -25.39
N ALA A 2 14.11 -28.12 -26.75
CA ALA A 2 14.71 -27.05 -27.58
C ALA A 2 14.30 -25.61 -27.18
N LYS A 3 13.02 -25.37 -26.81
CA LYS A 3 12.54 -24.05 -26.36
C LYS A 3 13.14 -23.61 -25.02
N VAL A 4 13.38 -24.54 -24.11
CA VAL A 4 14.01 -24.24 -22.81
C VAL A 4 15.48 -23.87 -23.00
N GLU A 5 16.20 -24.63 -23.81
CA GLU A 5 17.60 -24.37 -24.13
C GLU A 5 17.80 -23.01 -24.82
N GLU A 6 16.85 -22.63 -25.69
CA GLU A 6 16.84 -21.30 -26.34
C GLU A 6 16.65 -20.18 -25.33
N VAL A 7 15.66 -20.30 -24.41
CA VAL A 7 15.43 -19.32 -23.36
C VAL A 7 16.64 -19.19 -22.42
N GLU A 8 17.23 -20.33 -22.04
CA GLU A 8 18.45 -20.31 -21.22
C GLU A 8 19.65 -19.67 -21.92
N ARG A 9 19.79 -19.87 -23.23
CA ARG A 9 20.82 -19.23 -24.04
C ARG A 9 20.63 -17.73 -24.07
N ILE A 10 19.40 -17.26 -24.32
CA ILE A 10 19.05 -15.82 -24.33
C ILE A 10 19.33 -15.20 -22.97
N ALA A 11 18.93 -15.88 -21.89
CA ALA A 11 19.15 -15.40 -20.52
C ALA A 11 20.65 -15.30 -20.17
N ARG A 12 21.47 -16.26 -20.61
CA ARG A 12 22.93 -16.22 -20.41
C ARG A 12 23.55 -15.06 -21.18
N ASN A 13 23.18 -14.84 -22.44
CA ASN A 13 23.70 -13.73 -23.24
C ASN A 13 23.32 -12.37 -22.64
N TYR A 14 22.06 -12.21 -22.24
CA TYR A 14 21.60 -10.98 -21.58
C TYR A 14 22.38 -10.68 -20.31
N ARG A 15 22.65 -11.71 -19.49
CA ARG A 15 23.44 -11.58 -18.26
C ARG A 15 24.90 -11.19 -18.54
N SER A 16 25.50 -11.74 -19.61
CA SER A 16 26.87 -11.40 -19.99
C SER A 16 27.01 -9.97 -20.50
N GLU A 17 26.00 -9.46 -21.20
CA GLU A 17 25.99 -8.12 -21.76
C GLU A 17 25.62 -7.03 -20.76
N ARG A 18 24.72 -7.30 -19.81
CA ARG A 18 24.14 -6.33 -18.89
C ARG A 18 24.43 -6.56 -17.41
N GLY A 19 25.15 -7.63 -17.07
CA GLY A 19 25.52 -7.95 -15.68
C GLY A 19 24.37 -8.43 -14.79
N ALA A 20 23.12 -8.49 -15.31
CA ALA A 20 21.95 -8.89 -14.56
C ALA A 20 21.13 -9.95 -15.31
N ALA A 21 20.39 -10.80 -14.60
CA ALA A 21 19.46 -11.74 -15.21
C ALA A 21 18.23 -10.98 -15.75
N PRO A 22 17.67 -11.37 -16.93
CA PRO A 22 16.48 -10.73 -17.49
C PRO A 22 15.22 -10.94 -16.63
N ILE A 23 15.21 -12.00 -15.82
CA ILE A 23 14.15 -12.34 -14.88
C ILE A 23 14.80 -12.69 -13.55
N SER A 24 14.26 -12.12 -12.47
CA SER A 24 14.67 -12.45 -11.10
C SER A 24 13.43 -12.76 -10.26
N VAL A 25 13.54 -13.73 -9.35
CA VAL A 25 12.50 -14.01 -8.35
C VAL A 25 12.93 -13.39 -7.03
N ARG A 26 12.07 -12.55 -6.46
CA ARG A 26 12.27 -11.96 -5.15
C ARG A 26 11.25 -12.55 -4.17
N PRO A 27 11.68 -13.14 -3.07
CA PRO A 27 10.75 -13.61 -2.04
C PRO A 27 10.09 -12.43 -1.35
N PHE A 28 8.83 -12.59 -1.00
CA PHE A 28 8.16 -11.63 -0.13
C PHE A 28 8.72 -11.68 1.29
N ARG A 29 8.90 -10.51 1.88
CA ARG A 29 9.24 -10.36 3.29
C ARG A 29 7.95 -10.39 4.10
N ARG A 30 7.97 -11.10 5.21
CA ARG A 30 6.90 -10.99 6.20
C ARG A 30 7.07 -9.65 6.91
N MET A 31 6.00 -8.86 6.91
CA MET A 31 5.97 -7.52 7.50
C MET A 31 4.84 -7.40 8.49
N THR A 32 5.06 -6.59 9.51
CA THR A 32 4.04 -6.18 10.47
C THR A 32 3.50 -4.80 10.09
N ALA A 33 2.20 -4.63 10.14
CA ALA A 33 1.54 -3.36 9.85
C ALA A 33 0.86 -2.77 11.09
N GLY A 34 1.03 -1.46 11.30
CA GLY A 34 0.15 -0.68 12.13
C GLY A 34 -0.99 -0.12 11.28
N LEU A 35 -2.24 -0.40 11.64
CA LEU A 35 -3.43 0.05 10.93
C LEU A 35 -4.14 1.14 11.73
N LEU A 36 -4.42 2.26 11.09
CA LEU A 36 -5.27 3.32 11.61
C LEU A 36 -6.56 3.40 10.79
N THR A 37 -7.69 3.17 11.41
CA THR A 37 -9.01 3.36 10.80
C THR A 37 -9.60 4.68 11.28
N THR A 38 -9.77 5.63 10.35
CA THR A 38 -10.38 6.94 10.64
C THR A 38 -11.88 6.92 10.30
N GLY A 39 -12.62 7.77 10.97
CA GLY A 39 -14.05 7.93 10.75
C GLY A 39 -14.80 8.04 12.06
N SER A 40 -15.54 9.16 12.27
CA SER A 40 -16.24 9.44 13.50
C SER A 40 -17.33 8.41 13.82
N GLU A 41 -17.92 7.79 12.81
CA GLU A 41 -18.96 6.77 12.98
C GLU A 41 -18.37 5.43 13.45
N VAL A 42 -17.25 5.01 12.85
CA VAL A 42 -16.55 3.78 13.27
C VAL A 42 -15.93 4.00 14.65
N TYR A 43 -15.30 5.16 14.88
CA TYR A 43 -14.71 5.50 16.18
C TYR A 43 -15.70 5.49 17.32
N SER A 44 -16.93 6.00 17.09
CA SER A 44 -18.01 6.01 18.08
C SER A 44 -18.76 4.67 18.20
N GLY A 45 -18.38 3.66 17.40
CA GLY A 45 -19.03 2.36 17.39
C GLY A 45 -20.43 2.33 16.74
N ARG A 46 -20.83 3.39 16.02
CA ARG A 46 -22.11 3.43 15.28
C ARG A 46 -22.10 2.53 14.07
N ILE A 47 -20.94 2.36 13.43
CA ILE A 47 -20.74 1.48 12.28
C ILE A 47 -19.62 0.50 12.63
N GLN A 48 -19.82 -0.76 12.25
CA GLN A 48 -18.80 -1.79 12.41
C GLN A 48 -17.67 -1.57 11.40
N ASP A 49 -16.43 -1.66 11.88
CA ASP A 49 -15.25 -1.62 11.02
C ASP A 49 -15.23 -2.81 10.04
N LYS A 50 -15.06 -2.49 8.77
CA LYS A 50 -14.88 -3.47 7.69
C LYS A 50 -13.47 -3.41 7.09
N PHE A 51 -12.72 -2.34 7.35
CA PHE A 51 -11.35 -2.20 6.84
C PHE A 51 -10.40 -3.19 7.52
N GLY A 52 -10.41 -3.26 8.83
CA GLY A 52 -9.51 -4.13 9.58
C GLY A 52 -9.55 -5.58 9.09
N PRO A 53 -10.71 -6.23 9.02
CA PRO A 53 -10.82 -7.58 8.49
C PRO A 53 -10.33 -7.73 7.04
N ALA A 54 -10.70 -6.80 6.15
CA ALA A 54 -10.31 -6.85 4.74
C ALA A 54 -8.80 -6.69 4.56
N VAL A 55 -8.19 -5.71 5.21
CA VAL A 55 -6.74 -5.45 5.15
C VAL A 55 -5.97 -6.61 5.77
N SER A 56 -6.42 -7.15 6.90
CA SER A 56 -5.80 -8.32 7.54
C SER A 56 -5.81 -9.55 6.64
N ALA A 57 -6.91 -9.79 5.92
CA ALA A 57 -7.00 -10.90 4.97
C ALA A 57 -5.98 -10.72 3.82
N LYS A 58 -5.88 -9.53 3.24
CA LYS A 58 -4.92 -9.23 2.16
C LYS A 58 -3.46 -9.40 2.60
N LEU A 59 -3.10 -8.94 3.80
CA LEU A 59 -1.75 -9.13 4.34
C LEU A 59 -1.43 -10.60 4.61
N ALA A 60 -2.42 -11.35 5.13
CA ALA A 60 -2.25 -12.77 5.45
C ALA A 60 -1.94 -13.63 4.21
N GLU A 61 -2.42 -13.27 3.01
CA GLU A 61 -2.07 -13.94 1.75
C GLU A 61 -0.56 -13.97 1.49
N PHE A 62 0.16 -12.97 2.00
CA PHE A 62 1.62 -12.85 1.88
C PHE A 62 2.37 -13.26 3.15
N GLY A 63 1.67 -13.81 4.15
CA GLY A 63 2.26 -14.16 5.44
C GLY A 63 2.63 -12.95 6.31
N SER A 64 2.12 -11.77 5.98
CA SER A 64 2.22 -10.53 6.77
C SER A 64 0.97 -10.34 7.63
N GLU A 65 1.01 -9.42 8.59
CA GLU A 65 -0.11 -9.24 9.53
C GLU A 65 -0.32 -7.79 9.94
N VAL A 66 -1.54 -7.47 10.34
CA VAL A 66 -1.86 -6.26 11.11
C VAL A 66 -1.55 -6.56 12.58
N ALA A 67 -0.44 -6.01 13.08
CA ALA A 67 0.01 -6.24 14.45
C ALA A 67 -0.79 -5.40 15.47
N GLU A 68 -1.22 -4.20 15.07
CA GLU A 68 -2.06 -3.33 15.89
C GLU A 68 -3.03 -2.56 15.00
N GLN A 69 -4.30 -2.48 15.42
CA GLN A 69 -5.30 -1.60 14.82
C GLN A 69 -5.74 -0.54 15.82
N ARG A 70 -5.75 0.70 15.37
CA ARG A 70 -6.21 1.86 16.13
C ARG A 70 -7.34 2.57 15.38
N PHE A 71 -8.12 3.34 16.12
CA PHE A 71 -9.24 4.09 15.58
C PHE A 71 -9.09 5.57 15.95
N ALA A 72 -9.46 6.45 15.02
CA ALA A 72 -9.50 7.88 15.25
C ALA A 72 -10.78 8.50 14.68
N PRO A 73 -11.32 9.56 15.31
CA PRO A 73 -12.37 10.36 14.68
C PRO A 73 -11.80 11.12 13.47
N ASP A 74 -12.68 11.76 12.69
CA ASP A 74 -12.28 12.62 11.56
C ASP A 74 -11.70 13.97 12.05
N ASP A 75 -10.74 13.89 12.97
CA ASP A 75 -9.99 15.01 13.49
C ASP A 75 -8.52 14.93 13.09
N ARG A 76 -8.07 15.94 12.36
CA ARG A 76 -6.72 15.95 11.77
C ARG A 76 -5.60 15.79 12.80
N HIS A 77 -5.71 16.50 13.93
CA HIS A 77 -4.70 16.45 14.99
C HIS A 77 -4.64 15.06 15.63
N THR A 78 -5.79 14.43 15.87
CA THR A 78 -5.88 13.07 16.40
C THR A 78 -5.26 12.07 15.42
N ILE A 79 -5.57 12.18 14.12
CA ILE A 79 -5.01 11.30 13.09
C ILE A 79 -3.49 11.43 13.04
N VAL A 80 -2.93 12.65 13.07
CA VAL A 80 -1.48 12.88 13.11
C VAL A 80 -0.83 12.21 14.32
N ASN A 81 -1.43 12.37 15.50
CA ASN A 81 -0.90 11.77 16.73
C ASN A 81 -0.90 10.24 16.67
N GLU A 82 -1.95 9.63 16.13
CA GLU A 82 -2.03 8.18 15.97
C GLU A 82 -1.03 7.64 14.93
N ILE A 83 -0.80 8.37 13.84
CA ILE A 83 0.26 8.01 12.88
C ILE A 83 1.63 8.05 13.56
N HIS A 84 1.94 9.10 14.33
CA HIS A 84 3.19 9.17 15.09
C HIS A 84 3.31 8.07 16.13
N TYR A 85 2.22 7.71 16.79
CA TYR A 85 2.20 6.59 17.71
C TYR A 85 2.59 5.29 16.99
N LEU A 86 1.88 4.94 15.90
CA LEU A 86 2.18 3.73 15.13
C LEU A 86 3.63 3.72 14.61
N ARG A 87 4.14 4.88 14.17
CA ARG A 87 5.54 4.99 13.73
C ARG A 87 6.53 4.64 14.85
N LYS A 88 6.25 5.06 16.08
CA LYS A 88 7.09 4.78 17.26
C LYS A 88 7.07 3.32 17.68
N GLN A 89 6.00 2.58 17.39
CA GLN A 89 5.92 1.14 17.70
C GLN A 89 6.88 0.28 16.87
N GLY A 90 7.41 0.82 15.75
CA GLY A 90 8.42 0.14 14.94
C GLY A 90 7.84 -0.86 13.93
N TYR A 91 6.57 -0.74 13.56
CA TYR A 91 5.98 -1.54 12.50
C TYR A 91 6.68 -1.31 11.16
N ASP A 92 6.72 -2.36 10.33
CA ASP A 92 7.38 -2.34 9.02
C ASP A 92 6.62 -1.50 7.99
N MET A 93 5.31 -1.28 8.18
CA MET A 93 4.47 -0.40 7.37
C MET A 93 3.34 0.22 8.19
N ILE A 94 2.82 1.35 7.72
CA ILE A 94 1.67 2.03 8.29
C ILE A 94 0.57 2.07 7.25
N LEU A 95 -0.64 1.65 7.63
CA LEU A 95 -1.82 1.66 6.79
C LEU A 95 -2.85 2.58 7.44
N VAL A 96 -3.38 3.53 6.67
CA VAL A 96 -4.41 4.47 7.14
C VAL A 96 -5.63 4.33 6.24
N THR A 97 -6.80 4.13 6.83
CA THR A 97 -8.07 3.92 6.13
C THR A 97 -9.11 4.93 6.60
N GLY A 98 -10.09 5.23 5.75
CA GLY A 98 -11.13 6.23 6.01
C GLY A 98 -10.69 7.63 5.57
N GLY A 99 -11.64 8.49 5.20
CA GLY A 99 -11.35 9.84 4.72
C GLY A 99 -10.37 9.87 3.55
N MET A 100 -10.49 8.93 2.61
CA MET A 100 -9.61 8.75 1.45
C MET A 100 -10.43 8.68 0.15
N SER A 101 -11.39 9.59 0.01
CA SER A 101 -12.20 9.74 -1.19
C SER A 101 -11.83 11.02 -1.94
N VAL A 102 -12.70 11.45 -2.84
CA VAL A 102 -12.57 12.72 -3.56
C VAL A 102 -13.19 13.91 -2.81
N ASP A 103 -13.68 13.67 -1.59
CA ASP A 103 -14.33 14.71 -0.80
C ASP A 103 -13.29 15.74 -0.30
N PRO A 104 -13.50 17.04 -0.56
CA PRO A 104 -12.62 18.08 -0.04
C PRO A 104 -12.51 18.12 1.49
N ASP A 105 -13.51 17.58 2.19
CA ASP A 105 -13.53 17.52 3.65
C ASP A 105 -12.73 16.35 4.24
N ASP A 106 -12.24 15.44 3.40
CA ASP A 106 -11.39 14.34 3.81
C ASP A 106 -10.09 14.84 4.48
N ARG A 107 -9.91 14.47 5.74
CA ARG A 107 -8.80 14.94 6.58
C ARG A 107 -7.56 14.06 6.49
N THR A 108 -7.74 12.81 6.13
CA THR A 108 -6.69 11.78 6.19
C THR A 108 -5.48 12.07 5.30
N PRO A 109 -5.62 12.48 4.01
CA PRO A 109 -4.44 12.78 3.18
C PRO A 109 -3.61 13.93 3.75
N GLY A 110 -4.29 15.00 4.20
CA GLY A 110 -3.64 16.14 4.84
C GLY A 110 -2.95 15.77 6.16
N ALA A 111 -3.53 14.89 6.95
CA ALA A 111 -2.93 14.42 8.20
C ALA A 111 -1.69 13.54 7.97
N ILE A 112 -1.70 12.68 6.95
CA ILE A 112 -0.53 11.88 6.57
C ILE A 112 0.64 12.79 6.18
N ALA A 113 0.39 13.83 5.37
CA ALA A 113 1.40 14.79 4.99
C ALA A 113 1.93 15.59 6.20
N GLU A 114 1.03 16.08 7.07
CA GLU A 114 1.38 16.84 8.29
C GLU A 114 2.16 15.99 9.31
N ALA A 115 1.91 14.69 9.37
CA ALA A 115 2.69 13.76 10.18
C ALA A 115 4.15 13.61 9.70
N GLY A 116 4.52 14.23 8.57
CA GLY A 116 5.88 14.23 8.03
C GLY A 116 6.16 13.06 7.09
N ALA A 117 5.15 12.53 6.43
CA ALA A 117 5.36 11.54 5.37
C ALA A 117 5.80 12.23 4.07
N ASP A 118 6.83 11.69 3.43
CA ASP A 118 7.24 12.04 2.07
C ASP A 118 6.28 11.36 1.09
N ILE A 119 5.32 12.13 0.57
CA ILE A 119 4.29 11.62 -0.33
C ILE A 119 4.86 11.38 -1.72
N VAL A 120 4.90 10.12 -2.15
CA VAL A 120 5.31 9.71 -3.51
C VAL A 120 4.19 10.00 -4.50
N SER A 121 2.95 9.64 -4.14
CA SER A 121 1.76 9.92 -4.94
C SER A 121 0.50 9.95 -4.08
N TYR A 122 -0.40 10.85 -4.43
CA TYR A 122 -1.80 10.77 -4.04
C TYR A 122 -2.63 10.64 -5.31
N GLY A 123 -3.25 9.47 -5.44
CA GLY A 123 -3.87 9.01 -6.66
C GLY A 123 -2.99 8.06 -7.48
N THR A 124 -3.64 7.09 -8.10
CA THR A 124 -3.04 6.12 -9.02
C THR A 124 -3.86 6.04 -10.30
N PRO A 125 -3.25 5.87 -11.48
CA PRO A 125 -3.97 5.70 -12.74
C PRO A 125 -4.48 4.25 -12.92
N MET A 126 -5.00 3.66 -11.85
CA MET A 126 -5.50 2.29 -11.81
C MET A 126 -6.86 2.23 -11.13
N LEU A 127 -7.78 1.43 -11.65
CA LEU A 127 -9.09 1.14 -11.08
C LEU A 127 -9.25 -0.39 -10.90
N PRO A 128 -9.81 -0.81 -9.75
CA PRO A 128 -10.18 -0.01 -8.58
C PRO A 128 -8.95 0.46 -7.80
N GLY A 129 -9.10 1.57 -7.06
CA GLY A 129 -8.07 2.07 -6.16
C GLY A 129 -7.43 3.40 -6.57
N SER A 130 -8.11 4.21 -7.43
CA SER A 130 -7.56 5.48 -7.93
C SER A 130 -7.17 6.49 -6.86
N MET A 131 -7.79 6.46 -5.68
CA MET A 131 -7.51 7.40 -4.58
C MET A 131 -6.46 6.88 -3.58
N LEU A 132 -5.69 5.86 -3.94
CA LEU A 132 -4.59 5.39 -3.10
C LEU A 132 -3.56 6.50 -2.90
N LEU A 133 -3.19 6.74 -1.63
CA LEU A 133 -2.02 7.54 -1.27
C LEU A 133 -0.88 6.60 -0.90
N PHE A 134 0.31 6.90 -1.40
CA PHE A 134 1.52 6.18 -1.04
C PHE A 134 2.66 7.14 -0.73
N GLY A 135 3.42 6.84 0.29
CA GLY A 135 4.59 7.60 0.70
C GLY A 135 5.50 6.84 1.66
N TYR A 136 6.47 7.55 2.19
CA TYR A 136 7.39 7.03 3.20
C TYR A 136 7.44 7.96 4.40
N MET A 137 7.44 7.38 5.58
CA MET A 137 7.66 8.12 6.83
C MET A 137 8.96 7.63 7.47
N GLN A 138 10.02 8.44 7.32
CA GLN A 138 11.37 8.06 7.77
C GLN A 138 11.79 6.67 7.25
N GLY A 139 11.54 6.41 5.97
CA GLY A 139 11.85 5.15 5.29
C GLY A 139 10.85 4.02 5.49
N VAL A 140 9.84 4.17 6.34
CA VAL A 140 8.75 3.20 6.52
C VAL A 140 7.62 3.51 5.52
N PRO A 141 7.17 2.54 4.71
CA PRO A 141 6.06 2.74 3.79
C PRO A 141 4.78 3.12 4.56
N ILE A 142 4.10 4.15 4.06
CA ILE A 142 2.78 4.54 4.55
C ILE A 142 1.79 4.58 3.39
N PHE A 143 0.63 3.98 3.61
CA PHE A 143 -0.46 3.92 2.64
C PHE A 143 -1.70 4.61 3.20
N GLY A 144 -2.36 5.43 2.39
CA GLY A 144 -3.73 5.86 2.59
C GLY A 144 -4.64 5.04 1.67
N LEU A 145 -5.48 4.20 2.26
CA LEU A 145 -6.23 3.17 1.54
C LEU A 145 -7.64 3.66 1.17
N PRO A 146 -8.01 3.64 -0.12
CA PRO A 146 -9.36 4.00 -0.57
C PRO A 146 -10.40 2.96 -0.17
N GLY A 147 -11.67 3.38 -0.13
CA GLY A 147 -12.79 2.54 0.31
C GLY A 147 -12.97 1.22 -0.44
N CYS A 148 -12.58 1.17 -1.72
CA CYS A 148 -12.68 -0.04 -2.52
C CYS A 148 -11.83 -1.22 -1.99
N VAL A 149 -10.80 -0.97 -1.19
CA VAL A 149 -10.01 -2.03 -0.55
C VAL A 149 -10.85 -2.97 0.31
N MET A 150 -12.00 -2.48 0.85
CA MET A 150 -12.94 -3.29 1.62
C MET A 150 -13.76 -4.28 0.77
N HIS A 151 -13.98 -3.96 -0.50
CA HIS A 151 -14.99 -4.63 -1.33
C HIS A 151 -14.38 -5.37 -2.50
N ASP A 152 -13.28 -4.83 -3.05
CA ASP A 152 -12.65 -5.37 -4.24
C ASP A 152 -11.52 -6.32 -3.87
N PRO A 153 -11.49 -7.51 -4.46
CA PRO A 153 -10.46 -8.49 -4.17
C PRO A 153 -9.07 -8.04 -4.61
N TYR A 154 -8.99 -7.19 -5.64
CA TYR A 154 -7.74 -6.70 -6.22
C TYR A 154 -7.83 -5.21 -6.58
N THR A 155 -6.96 -4.42 -6.00
CA THR A 155 -6.92 -2.96 -6.14
C THR A 155 -5.50 -2.46 -6.38
N SER A 156 -5.31 -1.17 -6.58
CA SER A 156 -3.98 -0.54 -6.65
C SER A 156 -3.13 -0.81 -5.40
N PHE A 157 -3.78 -0.99 -4.24
CA PHE A 157 -3.08 -1.37 -3.00
C PHE A 157 -2.41 -2.74 -3.14
N ASP A 158 -3.09 -3.74 -3.69
CA ASP A 158 -2.57 -5.11 -3.83
C ASP A 158 -1.34 -5.14 -4.75
N VAL A 159 -1.35 -4.32 -5.81
CA VAL A 159 -0.20 -4.16 -6.72
C VAL A 159 1.00 -3.57 -5.99
N LEU A 160 0.83 -2.45 -5.27
CA LEU A 160 1.94 -1.81 -4.57
C LEU A 160 2.39 -2.60 -3.36
N LEU A 161 1.46 -3.24 -2.63
CA LEU A 161 1.77 -4.09 -1.49
C LEU A 161 2.75 -5.20 -1.88
N SER A 162 2.47 -5.92 -2.97
CA SER A 162 3.34 -7.00 -3.44
C SER A 162 4.76 -6.51 -3.74
N ARG A 163 4.91 -5.33 -4.32
CA ARG A 163 6.22 -4.72 -4.60
C ARG A 163 6.96 -4.29 -3.33
N VAL A 164 6.24 -3.67 -2.39
CA VAL A 164 6.81 -3.29 -1.08
C VAL A 164 7.29 -4.52 -0.33
N LEU A 165 6.48 -5.60 -0.31
CA LEU A 165 6.86 -6.87 0.31
C LEU A 165 8.06 -7.54 -0.37
N ALA A 166 8.23 -7.36 -1.69
CA ALA A 166 9.42 -7.80 -2.43
C ALA A 166 10.65 -6.92 -2.18
N GLY A 167 10.51 -5.83 -1.41
CA GLY A 167 11.60 -4.92 -1.07
C GLY A 167 11.92 -3.89 -2.14
N ASP A 168 10.97 -3.59 -3.03
CA ASP A 168 11.11 -2.50 -3.98
C ASP A 168 10.98 -1.15 -3.27
N THR A 169 11.81 -0.19 -3.67
CA THR A 169 11.57 1.21 -3.36
C THR A 169 10.68 1.78 -4.46
N ILE A 170 9.47 2.16 -4.09
CA ILE A 170 8.46 2.67 -5.03
C ILE A 170 8.70 4.16 -5.25
N VAL A 171 8.78 4.57 -6.50
CA VAL A 171 8.89 5.97 -6.91
C VAL A 171 7.67 6.38 -7.75
N ARG A 172 7.54 7.67 -8.02
CA ARG A 172 6.38 8.23 -8.74
C ARG A 172 6.18 7.61 -10.13
N GLU A 173 7.27 7.33 -10.83
CA GLU A 173 7.28 6.72 -12.15
C GLU A 173 6.69 5.30 -12.13
N ASP A 174 6.94 4.56 -11.07
CA ASP A 174 6.35 3.22 -10.88
C ASP A 174 4.83 3.30 -10.80
N ILE A 175 4.31 4.26 -10.03
CA ILE A 175 2.87 4.47 -9.87
C ILE A 175 2.27 4.97 -11.19
N ALA A 176 2.90 5.92 -11.86
CA ALA A 176 2.45 6.44 -13.15
C ALA A 176 2.37 5.33 -14.22
N SER A 177 3.31 4.38 -14.22
CA SER A 177 3.35 3.27 -15.17
C SER A 177 2.19 2.28 -15.00
N MET A 178 1.52 2.27 -13.84
CA MET A 178 0.32 1.44 -13.60
C MET A 178 -0.86 1.80 -14.52
N GLY A 179 -0.84 3.00 -15.14
CA GLY A 179 -1.84 3.42 -16.12
C GLY A 179 -1.87 2.56 -17.39
N TYR A 180 -0.77 1.87 -17.70
CA TYR A 180 -0.75 0.93 -18.81
C TYR A 180 -1.44 -0.38 -18.40
N GLY A 181 -2.68 -0.56 -18.84
CA GLY A 181 -3.52 -1.69 -18.44
C GLY A 181 -4.14 -1.55 -17.03
N GLY A 182 -4.23 -0.32 -16.52
CA GLY A 182 -4.68 -0.02 -15.16
C GLY A 182 -6.18 -0.16 -14.88
N LEU A 183 -6.97 -0.68 -15.84
CA LEU A 183 -8.38 -1.00 -15.62
C LEU A 183 -8.51 -2.50 -15.37
N HIS A 184 -8.77 -2.88 -14.13
CA HIS A 184 -9.13 -4.24 -13.77
C HIS A 184 -10.65 -4.42 -13.84
N ARG A 185 -11.09 -5.67 -13.94
CA ARG A 185 -12.52 -6.00 -13.94
C ARG A 185 -13.13 -5.55 -12.62
N CYS A 186 -13.98 -4.55 -12.71
CA CYS A 186 -14.85 -4.10 -11.63
C CYS A 186 -16.12 -4.94 -11.62
#